data_2951d6f5526e636acf78321a01035091
#
_entry.id   2951d6f5526e636acf78321a01035091
#
_cell.length_a   1.000
_cell.length_b   1.000
_cell.length_c   1.000
_cell.angle_alpha   90.00
_cell.angle_beta   90.00
_cell.angle_gamma   90.00
#
_symmetry.space_group_name_H-M   'P 1'
#
loop_
_entity.id
_entity.type
_entity.pdbx_description
1 polymer ?
#
loop_
_entity_poly.entity_id
_entity_poly.type
_entity_poly.pdbx_seq_one_letter_code
_entity_poly.pdbx_strand_id
1 'polypeptide(L)'
;MLQQTTVAACVPRFERFIGRFPDARSLADASLEEVLAEWEGMGYYTRARNLWKAARLIVERHGGDLPSGVTELRALPGIGDYTAGAIRSIAFDLPAGMVDANIRRVLGRVEGVESSVKDAERRIFQTCLSLSAAGSPRLVNQALMELGSLVCLPRDPLCGECPLSAFCRARQEGRFDRWHGSVPREKRTLQVEEVCVTAALEDRWLLSRPCDGRWRGMWEFPRRRLDGAGAFAAAVRDLLERDFGVCPSGVHYRGSLRYRVTVHDTRLHVLSAWLPHEPGCASRSWRLVLPGELDSLPLPSPMRRIARSLSPGCADALDPGALKEPCER
;
A
#
# COMPACT_ATOMS: atom_id res chain seq x y z
N MET A 1 -9.81 1.10 -2.94
CA MET A 1 -8.54 1.62 -3.46
C MET A 1 -8.06 2.89 -2.72
N LEU A 2 -8.95 3.75 -2.23
CA LEU A 2 -8.60 4.99 -1.53
C LEU A 2 -8.04 4.84 -0.10
N GLN A 3 -8.09 3.67 0.50
CA GLN A 3 -7.47 3.44 1.81
C GLN A 3 -5.96 3.76 1.75
N GLN A 4 -5.50 4.80 2.48
CA GLN A 4 -4.09 5.21 2.54
C GLN A 4 -3.45 5.55 1.18
N THR A 5 -4.26 5.96 0.20
CA THR A 5 -3.81 6.38 -1.15
C THR A 5 -4.54 7.67 -1.51
N THR A 6 -3.82 8.62 -2.10
CA THR A 6 -4.42 9.90 -2.54
C THR A 6 -5.36 9.68 -3.73
N VAL A 7 -6.35 10.56 -3.89
CA VAL A 7 -7.30 10.51 -5.02
C VAL A 7 -6.56 10.59 -6.36
N ALA A 8 -5.62 11.54 -6.48
CA ALA A 8 -4.83 11.72 -7.71
C ALA A 8 -4.06 10.47 -8.13
N ALA A 9 -3.53 9.70 -7.16
CA ALA A 9 -2.85 8.44 -7.45
C ALA A 9 -3.81 7.29 -7.74
N CYS A 10 -5.03 7.36 -7.23
CA CYS A 10 -6.03 6.30 -7.35
C CYS A 10 -6.80 6.35 -8.68
N VAL A 11 -7.26 7.53 -9.13
CA VAL A 11 -8.20 7.68 -10.26
C VAL A 11 -7.73 6.95 -11.52
N PRO A 12 -6.53 7.21 -12.09
CA PRO A 12 -6.12 6.57 -13.33
C PRO A 12 -5.96 5.04 -13.20
N ARG A 13 -5.68 4.56 -11.99
CA ARG A 13 -5.56 3.11 -11.71
C ARG A 13 -6.91 2.46 -11.46
N PHE A 14 -7.85 3.21 -10.89
CA PHE A 14 -9.22 2.75 -10.67
C PHE A 14 -9.92 2.47 -12.00
N GLU A 15 -9.84 3.38 -12.95
CA GLU A 15 -10.44 3.23 -14.27
C GLU A 15 -9.90 1.98 -14.99
N ARG A 16 -8.57 1.78 -14.96
CA ARG A 16 -7.94 0.60 -15.53
C ARG A 16 -8.37 -0.68 -14.83
N PHE A 17 -8.39 -0.66 -13.48
CA PHE A 17 -8.76 -1.81 -12.68
C PHE A 17 -10.21 -2.24 -12.91
N ILE A 18 -11.17 -1.28 -12.96
CA ILE A 18 -12.58 -1.57 -13.22
C ILE A 18 -12.80 -1.98 -14.69
N GLY A 19 -12.04 -1.41 -15.63
CA GLY A 19 -12.07 -1.87 -17.02
C GLY A 19 -11.63 -3.34 -17.18
N ARG A 20 -10.67 -3.80 -16.38
CA ARG A 20 -10.19 -5.21 -16.38
C ARG A 20 -11.08 -6.13 -15.54
N PHE A 21 -11.58 -5.66 -14.39
CA PHE A 21 -12.40 -6.40 -13.44
C PHE A 21 -13.68 -5.63 -13.10
N PRO A 22 -14.69 -5.64 -13.99
CA PRO A 22 -15.91 -4.85 -13.83
C PRO A 22 -16.81 -5.32 -12.69
N ASP A 23 -16.68 -6.56 -12.25
CA ASP A 23 -17.48 -7.17 -11.20
C ASP A 23 -16.69 -8.14 -10.31
N ALA A 24 -17.37 -8.67 -9.28
CA ALA A 24 -16.76 -9.61 -8.35
C ALA A 24 -16.38 -10.95 -9.01
N ARG A 25 -17.11 -11.39 -10.05
CA ARG A 25 -16.84 -12.65 -10.74
C ARG A 25 -15.56 -12.55 -11.56
N SER A 26 -15.44 -11.55 -12.40
CA SER A 26 -14.23 -11.31 -13.20
C SER A 26 -12.98 -11.16 -12.34
N LEU A 27 -13.12 -10.52 -11.15
CA LEU A 27 -12.01 -10.41 -10.19
C LEU A 27 -11.70 -11.75 -9.49
N ALA A 28 -12.73 -12.55 -9.17
CA ALA A 28 -12.55 -13.85 -8.52
C ALA A 28 -11.89 -14.89 -9.45
N ASP A 29 -12.22 -14.85 -10.74
CA ASP A 29 -11.71 -15.75 -11.77
C ASP A 29 -10.27 -15.41 -12.19
N ALA A 30 -9.84 -14.17 -11.96
CA ALA A 30 -8.47 -13.75 -12.24
C ALA A 30 -7.46 -14.41 -11.32
N SER A 31 -6.24 -14.64 -11.81
CA SER A 31 -5.12 -15.03 -10.99
C SER A 31 -4.71 -13.89 -10.04
N LEU A 32 -4.14 -14.24 -8.89
CA LEU A 32 -3.59 -13.22 -7.97
C LEU A 32 -2.51 -12.37 -8.66
N GLU A 33 -1.77 -12.94 -9.60
CA GLU A 33 -0.69 -12.27 -10.33
C GLU A 33 -1.26 -11.16 -11.22
N GLU A 34 -2.33 -11.41 -11.98
CA GLU A 34 -3.04 -10.40 -12.76
C GLU A 34 -3.58 -9.26 -11.88
N VAL A 35 -4.18 -9.59 -10.73
CA VAL A 35 -4.71 -8.58 -9.80
C VAL A 35 -3.59 -7.70 -9.21
N LEU A 36 -2.44 -8.30 -8.88
CA LEU A 36 -1.28 -7.55 -8.37
C LEU A 36 -0.64 -6.68 -9.47
N ALA A 37 -0.63 -7.12 -10.72
CA ALA A 37 -0.16 -6.33 -11.86
C ALA A 37 -1.03 -5.08 -12.05
N GLU A 38 -2.36 -5.24 -12.05
CA GLU A 38 -3.29 -4.09 -12.14
C GLU A 38 -3.25 -3.15 -10.93
N TRP A 39 -2.77 -3.66 -9.77
CA TRP A 39 -2.61 -2.86 -8.55
C TRP A 39 -1.28 -2.12 -8.46
N GLU A 40 -0.39 -2.30 -9.43
CA GLU A 40 0.96 -1.73 -9.40
C GLU A 40 0.95 -0.21 -9.18
N GLY A 41 1.85 0.25 -8.31
CA GLY A 41 1.98 1.66 -7.94
C GLY A 41 0.97 2.20 -6.92
N MET A 42 -0.01 1.38 -6.48
CA MET A 42 -0.96 1.75 -5.41
C MET A 42 -0.37 1.54 -4.00
N GLY A 43 0.66 0.71 -3.88
CA GLY A 43 1.22 0.31 -2.59
C GLY A 43 0.26 -0.52 -1.74
N TYR A 44 0.71 -0.92 -0.53
CA TYR A 44 -0.10 -1.71 0.41
C TYR A 44 -0.79 -2.91 -0.26
N TYR A 45 -0.03 -3.74 -0.95
CA TYR A 45 -0.51 -4.87 -1.77
C TYR A 45 -1.36 -5.90 -1.01
N THR A 46 -1.32 -5.88 0.33
CA THR A 46 -2.25 -6.66 1.16
C THR A 46 -3.72 -6.30 0.86
N ARG A 47 -4.00 -5.04 0.48
CA ARG A 47 -5.36 -4.61 0.09
C ARG A 47 -5.81 -5.31 -1.19
N ALA A 48 -4.94 -5.41 -2.21
CA ALA A 48 -5.24 -6.14 -3.44
C ALA A 48 -5.50 -7.62 -3.17
N ARG A 49 -4.64 -8.26 -2.36
CA ARG A 49 -4.85 -9.65 -1.94
C ARG A 49 -6.14 -9.87 -1.19
N ASN A 50 -6.48 -8.97 -0.29
CA ASN A 50 -7.73 -9.04 0.46
C ASN A 50 -8.94 -8.82 -0.44
N LEU A 51 -8.87 -7.85 -1.37
CA LEU A 51 -9.93 -7.59 -2.34
C LEU A 51 -10.18 -8.80 -3.24
N TRP A 52 -9.12 -9.43 -3.75
CA TRP A 52 -9.22 -10.67 -4.53
C TRP A 52 -9.84 -11.82 -3.72
N LYS A 53 -9.38 -12.03 -2.48
CA LYS A 53 -9.97 -13.05 -1.59
C LYS A 53 -11.43 -12.75 -1.27
N ALA A 54 -11.77 -11.49 -1.04
CA ALA A 54 -13.15 -11.07 -0.78
C ALA A 54 -14.04 -11.34 -2.00
N ALA A 55 -13.58 -11.04 -3.22
CA ALA A 55 -14.33 -11.33 -4.45
C ALA A 55 -14.64 -12.83 -4.59
N ARG A 56 -13.67 -13.70 -4.32
CA ARG A 56 -13.89 -15.15 -4.34
C ARG A 56 -14.93 -15.61 -3.31
N LEU A 57 -14.86 -15.07 -2.10
CA LEU A 57 -15.87 -15.40 -1.06
C LEU A 57 -17.24 -14.83 -1.42
N ILE A 58 -17.32 -13.66 -2.05
CA ILE A 58 -18.58 -13.07 -2.52
C ILE A 58 -19.21 -13.98 -3.60
N VAL A 59 -18.42 -14.47 -4.53
CA VAL A 59 -18.92 -15.42 -5.54
C VAL A 59 -19.37 -16.72 -4.91
N GLU A 60 -18.53 -17.30 -4.02
CA GLU A 60 -18.80 -18.59 -3.37
C GLU A 60 -20.04 -18.57 -2.45
N ARG A 61 -20.21 -17.49 -1.63
CA ARG A 61 -21.19 -17.46 -0.55
C ARG A 61 -22.41 -16.58 -0.84
N HIS A 62 -22.27 -15.64 -1.74
CA HIS A 62 -23.29 -14.62 -2.03
C HIS A 62 -23.66 -14.57 -3.52
N GLY A 63 -23.27 -15.59 -4.30
CA GLY A 63 -23.64 -15.68 -5.72
C GLY A 63 -23.05 -14.58 -6.63
N GLY A 64 -22.04 -13.84 -6.15
CA GLY A 64 -21.40 -12.74 -6.88
C GLY A 64 -21.91 -11.35 -6.48
N ASP A 65 -22.95 -11.26 -5.65
CA ASP A 65 -23.50 -10.01 -5.15
C ASP A 65 -22.90 -9.63 -3.80
N LEU A 66 -22.56 -8.37 -3.64
CA LEU A 66 -22.00 -7.88 -2.38
C LEU A 66 -23.10 -7.89 -1.30
N PRO A 67 -22.88 -8.54 -0.12
CA PRO A 67 -23.87 -8.53 0.95
C PRO A 67 -24.01 -7.12 1.56
N SER A 68 -25.21 -6.79 2.05
CA SER A 68 -25.48 -5.52 2.74
C SER A 68 -25.48 -5.63 4.27
N GLY A 69 -25.45 -6.85 4.84
CA GLY A 69 -25.41 -7.08 6.26
C GLY A 69 -24.05 -6.79 6.87
N VAL A 70 -24.01 -6.19 8.06
CA VAL A 70 -22.73 -5.82 8.73
C VAL A 70 -21.87 -7.05 9.03
N THR A 71 -22.52 -8.12 9.50
CA THR A 71 -21.85 -9.38 9.88
C THR A 71 -21.22 -10.04 8.66
N GLU A 72 -21.95 -10.12 7.55
CA GLU A 72 -21.46 -10.70 6.30
C GLU A 72 -20.33 -9.86 5.70
N LEU A 73 -20.47 -8.54 5.70
CA LEU A 73 -19.42 -7.64 5.25
C LEU A 73 -18.12 -7.79 6.05
N ARG A 74 -18.23 -7.86 7.38
CA ARG A 74 -17.07 -8.03 8.27
C ARG A 74 -16.41 -9.39 8.16
N ALA A 75 -17.11 -10.41 7.69
CA ALA A 75 -16.54 -11.71 7.39
C ALA A 75 -15.64 -11.73 6.15
N LEU A 76 -15.71 -10.68 5.30
CA LEU A 76 -14.90 -10.57 4.11
C LEU A 76 -13.47 -10.05 4.44
N PRO A 77 -12.43 -10.63 3.83
CA PRO A 77 -11.05 -10.20 4.05
C PRO A 77 -10.82 -8.70 3.75
N GLY A 78 -10.22 -7.99 4.71
CA GLY A 78 -9.89 -6.57 4.57
C GLY A 78 -11.05 -5.60 4.85
N ILE A 79 -12.20 -6.10 5.28
CA ILE A 79 -13.36 -5.29 5.67
C ILE A 79 -13.45 -5.25 7.20
N GLY A 80 -13.07 -4.11 7.79
CA GLY A 80 -13.30 -3.79 9.19
C GLY A 80 -14.55 -2.94 9.38
N ASP A 81 -14.80 -2.50 10.63
CA ASP A 81 -15.99 -1.72 11.00
C ASP A 81 -16.18 -0.47 10.13
N TYR A 82 -15.12 0.30 9.92
CA TYR A 82 -15.15 1.48 9.04
C TYR A 82 -15.55 1.11 7.60
N THR A 83 -14.90 0.11 7.01
CA THR A 83 -15.16 -0.27 5.62
C THR A 83 -16.56 -0.86 5.44
N ALA A 84 -17.03 -1.66 6.41
CA ALA A 84 -18.39 -2.17 6.42
C ALA A 84 -19.42 -1.02 6.49
N GLY A 85 -19.19 -0.04 7.38
CA GLY A 85 -20.02 1.17 7.46
C GLY A 85 -20.03 1.99 6.18
N ALA A 86 -18.85 2.15 5.54
CA ALA A 86 -18.72 2.85 4.27
C ALA A 86 -19.49 2.15 3.15
N ILE A 87 -19.36 0.83 3.02
CA ILE A 87 -20.09 0.06 2.01
C ILE A 87 -21.60 0.19 2.24
N ARG A 88 -22.07 -0.02 3.47
CA ARG A 88 -23.50 0.08 3.78
C ARG A 88 -24.06 1.45 3.46
N SER A 89 -23.41 2.53 3.90
CA SER A 89 -23.92 3.87 3.70
C SER A 89 -23.76 4.35 2.27
N ILE A 90 -22.59 4.15 1.65
CA ILE A 90 -22.29 4.71 0.33
C ILE A 90 -22.86 3.85 -0.81
N ALA A 91 -22.68 2.53 -0.76
CA ALA A 91 -23.14 1.66 -1.82
C ALA A 91 -24.63 1.30 -1.71
N PHE A 92 -25.11 1.02 -0.49
CA PHE A 92 -26.48 0.57 -0.27
C PHE A 92 -27.44 1.66 0.25
N ASP A 93 -26.92 2.85 0.61
CA ASP A 93 -27.71 3.94 1.24
C ASP A 93 -28.46 3.47 2.50
N LEU A 94 -27.84 2.58 3.28
CA LEU A 94 -28.36 2.04 4.53
C LEU A 94 -27.69 2.70 5.73
N PRO A 95 -28.44 2.97 6.82
CA PRO A 95 -27.89 3.58 8.04
C PRO A 95 -26.67 2.80 8.55
N ALA A 96 -25.56 3.51 8.74
CA ALA A 96 -24.32 2.95 9.27
C ALA A 96 -23.41 4.02 9.87
N GLY A 97 -22.78 3.71 11.01
CA GLY A 97 -21.68 4.49 11.52
C GLY A 97 -20.39 4.22 10.73
N MET A 98 -19.78 5.27 10.21
CA MET A 98 -18.53 5.21 9.45
C MET A 98 -17.57 6.24 10.06
N VAL A 99 -16.75 5.84 11.03
CA VAL A 99 -15.87 6.75 11.77
C VAL A 99 -14.41 6.53 11.37
N ASP A 100 -13.88 7.48 10.60
CA ASP A 100 -12.44 7.61 10.32
C ASP A 100 -11.82 8.73 11.19
N ALA A 101 -10.57 9.07 10.95
CA ALA A 101 -9.90 10.16 11.65
C ALA A 101 -10.54 11.54 11.39
N ASN A 102 -11.13 11.76 10.20
CA ASN A 102 -11.79 13.00 9.84
C ASN A 102 -13.12 13.14 10.56
N ILE A 103 -13.99 12.14 10.45
CA ILE A 103 -15.30 12.12 11.12
C ILE A 103 -15.13 12.18 12.63
N ARG A 104 -14.17 11.44 13.18
CA ARG A 104 -13.85 11.52 14.63
C ARG A 104 -13.50 12.93 15.05
N ARG A 105 -12.69 13.63 14.29
CA ARG A 105 -12.30 15.03 14.58
C ARG A 105 -13.49 15.97 14.47
N VAL A 106 -14.29 15.84 13.41
CA VAL A 106 -15.47 16.69 13.21
C VAL A 106 -16.46 16.50 14.35
N LEU A 107 -16.92 15.28 14.58
CA LEU A 107 -17.93 15.00 15.61
C LEU A 107 -17.39 15.23 17.03
N GLY A 108 -16.13 14.88 17.28
CA GLY A 108 -15.50 15.18 18.56
C GLY A 108 -15.50 16.67 18.88
N ARG A 109 -15.16 17.53 17.90
CA ARG A 109 -15.18 18.99 18.05
C ARG A 109 -16.60 19.55 18.16
N VAL A 110 -17.53 19.06 17.35
CA VAL A 110 -18.93 19.53 17.38
C VAL A 110 -19.58 19.21 18.72
N GLU A 111 -19.45 17.98 19.20
CA GLU A 111 -20.06 17.55 20.46
C GLU A 111 -19.25 17.88 21.72
N GLY A 112 -18.03 18.32 21.57
CA GLY A 112 -17.15 18.53 22.70
C GLY A 112 -16.78 17.23 23.43
N VAL A 113 -16.51 16.14 22.68
CA VAL A 113 -16.08 14.85 23.24
C VAL A 113 -14.57 14.77 23.23
N GLU A 114 -13.95 14.89 24.41
CA GLU A 114 -12.50 14.73 24.54
C GLU A 114 -12.05 13.30 24.24
N SER A 115 -10.95 13.17 23.51
CA SER A 115 -10.37 11.84 23.16
C SER A 115 -9.90 11.05 24.38
N SER A 116 -9.70 11.73 25.52
CA SER A 116 -9.36 11.12 26.81
C SER A 116 -10.55 10.53 27.56
N VAL A 117 -11.79 10.86 27.16
CA VAL A 117 -13.00 10.38 27.83
C VAL A 117 -13.22 8.92 27.50
N LYS A 118 -13.41 8.11 28.55
CA LYS A 118 -13.85 6.72 28.39
C LYS A 118 -15.13 6.70 27.54
N ASP A 119 -15.20 5.78 26.59
CA ASP A 119 -16.31 5.65 25.62
C ASP A 119 -16.44 6.79 24.57
N ALA A 120 -15.45 7.66 24.42
CA ALA A 120 -15.46 8.70 23.39
C ALA A 120 -15.72 8.13 21.99
N GLU A 121 -15.03 7.06 21.62
CA GLU A 121 -15.21 6.37 20.34
C GLU A 121 -16.64 5.85 20.16
N ARG A 122 -17.20 5.27 21.19
CA ARG A 122 -18.58 4.77 21.17
C ARG A 122 -19.59 5.90 21.00
N ARG A 123 -19.41 7.03 21.67
CA ARG A 123 -20.28 8.20 21.53
C ARG A 123 -20.23 8.76 20.11
N ILE A 124 -19.04 8.98 19.58
CA ILE A 124 -18.84 9.47 18.21
C ILE A 124 -19.47 8.52 17.19
N PHE A 125 -19.30 7.20 17.37
CA PHE A 125 -19.92 6.20 16.53
C PHE A 125 -21.45 6.27 16.58
N GLN A 126 -22.05 6.40 17.77
CA GLN A 126 -23.50 6.51 17.94
C GLN A 126 -24.05 7.77 17.28
N THR A 127 -23.37 8.89 17.43
CA THR A 127 -23.77 10.14 16.76
C THR A 127 -23.69 10.01 15.25
N CYS A 128 -22.59 9.45 14.72
CA CYS A 128 -22.44 9.20 13.29
C CYS A 128 -23.58 8.31 12.76
N LEU A 129 -23.91 7.24 13.47
CA LEU A 129 -25.02 6.33 13.14
C LEU A 129 -26.38 7.06 13.17
N SER A 130 -26.66 7.84 14.22
CA SER A 130 -27.90 8.59 14.34
C SER A 130 -28.07 9.61 13.24
N LEU A 131 -27.01 10.37 12.90
CA LEU A 131 -27.04 11.32 11.79
C LEU A 131 -27.31 10.63 10.45
N SER A 132 -26.63 9.49 10.22
CA SER A 132 -26.84 8.73 8.99
C SER A 132 -28.25 8.14 8.89
N ALA A 133 -28.91 7.83 10.01
CA ALA A 133 -30.28 7.33 10.03
C ALA A 133 -31.33 8.43 9.88
N ALA A 134 -31.00 9.68 10.21
CA ALA A 134 -31.90 10.81 10.11
C ALA A 134 -32.00 11.44 8.72
N GLY A 135 -31.08 11.10 7.81
CA GLY A 135 -31.05 11.62 6.44
C GLY A 135 -30.69 10.54 5.43
N SER A 136 -30.15 10.92 4.25
CA SER A 136 -29.53 9.95 3.33
C SER A 136 -28.19 9.50 3.92
N PRO A 137 -28.04 8.23 4.29
CA PRO A 137 -26.80 7.71 4.86
C PRO A 137 -25.57 7.99 4.01
N ARG A 138 -25.74 7.87 2.68
CA ARG A 138 -24.69 8.16 1.69
C ARG A 138 -24.23 9.60 1.78
N LEU A 139 -25.17 10.55 1.70
CA LEU A 139 -24.84 11.98 1.69
C LEU A 139 -24.27 12.44 3.02
N VAL A 140 -24.85 12.01 4.13
CA VAL A 140 -24.39 12.40 5.48
C VAL A 140 -22.97 11.95 5.73
N ASN A 141 -22.66 10.70 5.46
CA ASN A 141 -21.33 10.17 5.72
C ASN A 141 -20.27 10.75 4.77
N GLN A 142 -20.60 10.99 3.51
CA GLN A 142 -19.70 11.69 2.59
C GLN A 142 -19.47 13.14 3.01
N ALA A 143 -20.51 13.88 3.36
CA ALA A 143 -20.41 15.26 3.84
C ALA A 143 -19.54 15.38 5.10
N LEU A 144 -19.68 14.47 6.05
CA LEU A 144 -18.83 14.44 7.25
C LEU A 144 -17.35 14.20 6.92
N MET A 145 -17.05 13.29 5.97
CA MET A 145 -15.69 13.06 5.50
C MET A 145 -15.11 14.28 4.79
N GLU A 146 -15.86 14.88 3.87
CA GLU A 146 -15.44 16.08 3.14
C GLU A 146 -15.24 17.27 4.08
N LEU A 147 -16.17 17.49 4.99
CA LEU A 147 -16.04 18.53 6.01
C LEU A 147 -14.75 18.36 6.82
N GLY A 148 -14.42 17.13 7.18
CA GLY A 148 -13.17 16.84 7.89
C GLY A 148 -11.93 17.02 7.02
N SER A 149 -12.00 16.75 5.72
CA SER A 149 -10.85 16.86 4.83
C SER A 149 -10.58 18.28 4.32
N LEU A 150 -11.62 19.09 4.16
CA LEU A 150 -11.54 20.39 3.48
C LEU A 150 -11.71 21.60 4.43
N VAL A 151 -12.49 21.48 5.48
CA VAL A 151 -12.89 22.60 6.35
C VAL A 151 -12.42 22.42 7.79
N CYS A 152 -12.80 21.32 8.43
CA CYS A 152 -12.42 21.04 9.82
C CYS A 152 -11.02 20.41 9.89
N LEU A 153 -10.00 21.17 9.45
CA LEU A 153 -8.62 20.72 9.36
C LEU A 153 -8.03 20.37 10.75
N PRO A 154 -7.01 19.49 10.83
CA PRO A 154 -6.34 19.18 12.09
C PRO A 154 -5.75 20.42 12.77
N ARG A 155 -5.06 21.27 12.00
CA ARG A 155 -4.53 22.58 12.39
C ARG A 155 -5.30 23.65 11.63
N ASP A 156 -5.51 24.79 12.23
CA ASP A 156 -6.14 25.98 11.63
C ASP A 156 -7.44 25.67 10.86
N PRO A 157 -8.49 25.15 11.54
CA PRO A 157 -9.74 24.82 10.88
C PRO A 157 -10.44 26.07 10.34
N LEU A 158 -11.04 25.97 9.15
CA LEU A 158 -11.75 27.06 8.48
C LEU A 158 -13.15 27.24 9.06
N CYS A 159 -13.24 27.63 10.32
CA CYS A 159 -14.49 27.71 11.07
C CYS A 159 -15.48 28.74 10.52
N GLY A 160 -15.00 29.76 9.79
CA GLY A 160 -15.83 30.74 9.09
C GLY A 160 -16.66 30.15 7.95
N GLU A 161 -16.13 29.09 7.32
CA GLU A 161 -16.78 28.40 6.19
C GLU A 161 -17.56 27.15 6.64
N CYS A 162 -17.49 26.80 7.94
CA CYS A 162 -18.04 25.55 8.44
C CYS A 162 -19.56 25.66 8.65
N PRO A 163 -20.38 24.83 7.99
CA PRO A 163 -21.85 24.87 8.17
C PRO A 163 -22.27 24.44 9.58
N LEU A 164 -21.43 23.74 10.34
CA LEU A 164 -21.70 23.32 11.72
C LEU A 164 -21.17 24.31 12.76
N SER A 165 -20.66 25.46 12.34
CA SER A 165 -19.97 26.40 13.22
C SER A 165 -20.81 26.91 14.38
N ALA A 166 -22.11 27.12 14.20
CA ALA A 166 -23.04 27.57 15.22
C ALA A 166 -23.27 26.55 16.34
N PHE A 167 -23.12 25.27 16.03
CA PHE A 167 -23.36 24.17 16.98
C PHE A 167 -22.06 23.57 17.54
N CYS A 168 -20.90 24.08 17.10
CA CYS A 168 -19.61 23.48 17.42
C CYS A 168 -19.10 23.95 18.80
N ARG A 169 -19.04 23.03 19.75
CA ARG A 169 -18.53 23.32 21.13
C ARG A 169 -17.05 23.73 21.10
N ALA A 170 -16.22 23.08 20.31
CA ALA A 170 -14.80 23.45 20.24
C ALA A 170 -14.60 24.89 19.76
N ARG A 171 -15.47 25.39 18.84
CA ARG A 171 -15.46 26.80 18.42
C ARG A 171 -15.93 27.74 19.53
N GLN A 172 -17.01 27.40 20.22
CA GLN A 172 -17.56 28.20 21.29
C GLN A 172 -16.58 28.37 22.47
N GLU A 173 -15.81 27.29 22.74
CA GLU A 173 -14.82 27.28 23.82
C GLU A 173 -13.43 27.77 23.38
N GLY A 174 -13.19 27.97 22.08
CA GLY A 174 -11.88 28.35 21.54
C GLY A 174 -10.78 27.27 21.70
N ARG A 175 -11.15 26.00 21.87
CA ARG A 175 -10.26 24.91 22.27
C ARG A 175 -10.27 23.78 21.26
N PHE A 176 -9.50 23.92 20.20
CA PHE A 176 -9.45 22.91 19.12
C PHE A 176 -8.49 21.75 19.40
N ASP A 177 -7.49 21.94 20.24
CA ASP A 177 -6.42 21.01 20.58
C ASP A 177 -6.88 19.79 21.40
N ARG A 178 -7.90 19.97 22.24
CA ARG A 178 -8.46 18.88 23.08
C ARG A 178 -9.19 17.80 22.29
N TRP A 179 -9.64 18.14 21.11
CA TRP A 179 -10.50 17.30 20.26
C TRP A 179 -9.73 16.69 19.11
N HIS A 180 -8.41 16.67 19.16
CA HIS A 180 -7.60 16.00 18.17
C HIS A 180 -7.68 14.50 18.40
N GLY A 181 -8.17 13.77 17.41
CA GLY A 181 -7.81 12.37 17.29
C GLY A 181 -6.29 12.28 17.37
N SER A 182 -5.77 11.28 18.06
CA SER A 182 -4.36 11.07 18.41
C SER A 182 -3.38 11.88 17.56
N VAL A 183 -2.65 12.81 18.17
CA VAL A 183 -1.49 13.47 17.56
C VAL A 183 -0.67 12.37 16.90
N PRO A 184 -0.36 12.47 15.60
CA PRO A 184 0.45 11.46 14.96
C PRO A 184 1.74 11.33 15.76
N ARG A 185 1.94 10.21 16.45
CA ARG A 185 3.24 9.93 17.07
C ARG A 185 4.26 10.05 15.95
N GLU A 186 5.28 10.87 16.14
CA GLU A 186 6.41 10.90 15.23
C GLU A 186 6.87 9.48 14.99
N LYS A 187 6.59 8.96 13.81
CA LYS A 187 7.01 7.60 13.47
C LYS A 187 8.52 7.64 13.27
N ARG A 188 9.26 7.09 14.21
CA ARG A 188 10.72 6.96 14.10
C ARG A 188 11.03 6.27 12.77
N THR A 189 11.71 6.99 11.89
CA THR A 189 12.16 6.44 10.61
C THR A 189 13.35 5.53 10.87
N LEU A 190 13.27 4.30 10.35
CA LEU A 190 14.33 3.31 10.43
C LEU A 190 15.11 3.35 9.11
N GLN A 191 16.40 3.65 9.17
CA GLN A 191 17.29 3.55 8.02
C GLN A 191 17.61 2.08 7.77
N VAL A 192 17.48 1.66 6.51
CA VAL A 192 17.73 0.27 6.08
C VAL A 192 18.61 0.30 4.85
N GLU A 193 19.68 -0.50 4.87
CA GLU A 193 20.53 -0.76 3.71
C GLU A 193 20.20 -2.14 3.15
N GLU A 194 19.98 -2.22 1.84
CA GLU A 194 19.72 -3.48 1.15
C GLU A 194 20.60 -3.57 -0.11
N VAL A 195 20.99 -4.78 -0.48
CA VAL A 195 21.54 -5.08 -1.80
C VAL A 195 20.51 -5.76 -2.66
N CYS A 196 20.54 -5.48 -3.94
CA CYS A 196 19.72 -6.11 -4.96
C CYS A 196 20.61 -6.48 -6.13
N VAL A 197 20.39 -7.63 -6.74
CA VAL A 197 21.17 -8.08 -7.89
C VAL A 197 20.28 -8.29 -9.11
N THR A 198 20.64 -7.65 -10.21
CA THR A 198 20.14 -7.97 -11.53
C THR A 198 21.04 -9.08 -12.12
N ALA A 199 20.70 -10.32 -11.78
CA ALA A 199 21.44 -11.49 -12.22
C ALA A 199 20.89 -11.97 -13.57
N ALA A 200 21.77 -12.12 -14.56
CA ALA A 200 21.41 -12.54 -15.91
C ALA A 200 22.01 -13.90 -16.27
N LEU A 201 21.21 -14.72 -16.92
CA LEU A 201 21.65 -15.89 -17.67
C LEU A 201 21.32 -15.65 -19.14
N GLU A 202 22.34 -15.51 -19.98
CA GLU A 202 22.20 -15.07 -21.38
C GLU A 202 21.44 -13.74 -21.45
N ASP A 203 20.28 -13.71 -22.09
CA ASP A 203 19.41 -12.54 -22.26
C ASP A 203 18.24 -12.50 -21.26
N ARG A 204 18.20 -13.42 -20.29
CA ARG A 204 17.12 -13.57 -19.31
C ARG A 204 17.55 -13.11 -17.91
N TRP A 205 16.65 -12.43 -17.21
CA TRP A 205 16.84 -11.94 -15.85
C TRP A 205 16.25 -12.86 -14.81
N LEU A 206 17.02 -13.15 -13.76
CA LEU A 206 16.54 -13.89 -12.61
C LEU A 206 15.63 -13.00 -11.77
N LEU A 207 14.40 -13.43 -11.59
CA LEU A 207 13.45 -12.89 -10.62
C LEU A 207 13.13 -13.92 -9.55
N SER A 208 12.82 -13.46 -8.36
CA SER A 208 12.33 -14.28 -7.24
C SER A 208 10.98 -13.80 -6.77
N ARG A 209 10.21 -14.70 -6.15
CA ARG A 209 8.90 -14.38 -5.59
C ARG A 209 8.93 -14.69 -4.09
N PRO A 210 8.94 -13.68 -3.20
CA PRO A 210 8.90 -13.92 -1.76
C PRO A 210 7.57 -14.52 -1.34
N CYS A 211 7.62 -15.53 -0.47
CA CYS A 211 6.43 -16.17 0.11
C CYS A 211 5.89 -15.40 1.33
N ASP A 212 6.64 -14.46 1.86
CA ASP A 212 6.31 -13.63 3.01
C ASP A 212 6.68 -12.15 2.81
N GLY A 213 6.51 -11.34 3.85
CA GLY A 213 6.91 -9.95 3.85
C GLY A 213 6.02 -9.00 3.03
N ARG A 214 6.54 -7.77 2.87
CA ARG A 214 5.78 -6.64 2.30
C ARG A 214 5.37 -6.82 0.84
N TRP A 215 6.16 -7.54 0.05
CA TRP A 215 5.93 -7.76 -1.39
C TRP A 215 5.57 -9.21 -1.72
N ARG A 216 5.04 -9.91 -0.75
CA ARG A 216 4.59 -11.29 -0.92
C ARG A 216 3.75 -11.46 -2.20
N GLY A 217 4.14 -12.42 -3.03
CA GLY A 217 3.42 -12.77 -4.26
C GLY A 217 3.74 -11.90 -5.47
N MET A 218 4.57 -10.84 -5.31
CA MET A 218 5.11 -10.07 -6.43
C MET A 218 6.47 -10.61 -6.84
N TRP A 219 6.87 -10.34 -8.08
CA TRP A 219 8.21 -10.64 -8.54
C TRP A 219 9.18 -9.53 -8.13
N GLU A 220 10.39 -9.89 -7.77
CA GLU A 220 11.46 -8.95 -7.43
C GLU A 220 12.80 -9.48 -7.91
N PHE A 221 13.74 -8.60 -8.23
CA PHE A 221 15.13 -8.99 -8.34
C PHE A 221 15.61 -9.48 -7.00
N PRO A 222 16.44 -10.55 -6.93
CA PRO A 222 16.95 -11.05 -5.65
C PRO A 222 17.57 -9.97 -4.82
N ARG A 223 17.16 -9.85 -3.58
CA ARG A 223 17.63 -8.81 -2.65
C ARG A 223 17.76 -9.33 -1.23
N ARG A 224 18.60 -8.63 -0.46
CA ARG A 224 18.87 -8.94 0.93
C ARG A 224 19.16 -7.68 1.72
N ARG A 225 18.74 -7.66 2.99
CA ARG A 225 19.13 -6.63 3.93
C ARG A 225 20.58 -6.83 4.33
N LEU A 226 21.30 -5.69 4.50
CA LEU A 226 22.66 -5.67 5.02
C LEU A 226 22.65 -5.44 6.53
N ASP A 227 23.43 -6.23 7.24
CA ASP A 227 23.65 -6.11 8.68
C ASP A 227 24.96 -5.34 8.97
N GLY A 228 25.14 -4.17 8.35
CA GLY A 228 26.31 -3.30 8.51
C GLY A 228 26.96 -2.87 7.19
N ALA A 229 28.00 -2.05 7.26
CA ALA A 229 28.81 -1.65 6.12
C ALA A 229 29.68 -2.84 5.67
N GLY A 230 29.27 -3.53 4.62
CA GLY A 230 29.97 -4.69 4.09
C GLY A 230 30.25 -4.59 2.59
N ALA A 231 31.11 -5.46 2.09
CA ALA A 231 31.38 -5.58 0.67
C ALA A 231 30.12 -6.07 -0.08
N PHE A 232 29.46 -5.19 -0.81
CA PHE A 232 28.20 -5.48 -1.53
C PHE A 232 28.32 -6.68 -2.47
N ALA A 233 29.48 -6.83 -3.12
CA ALA A 233 29.74 -7.95 -4.01
C ALA A 233 29.74 -9.31 -3.26
N ALA A 234 30.31 -9.36 -2.04
CA ALA A 234 30.28 -10.57 -1.21
C ALA A 234 28.85 -10.88 -0.76
N ALA A 235 28.07 -9.87 -0.36
CA ALA A 235 26.67 -10.05 0.03
C ALA A 235 25.80 -10.58 -1.13
N VAL A 236 26.07 -10.15 -2.37
CA VAL A 236 25.40 -10.63 -3.57
C VAL A 236 25.78 -12.07 -3.89
N ARG A 237 27.06 -12.43 -3.79
CA ARG A 237 27.51 -13.82 -3.99
C ARG A 237 26.85 -14.76 -2.99
N ASP A 238 26.92 -14.41 -1.69
CA ASP A 238 26.29 -15.20 -0.62
C ASP A 238 24.77 -15.32 -0.81
N LEU A 239 24.09 -14.26 -1.28
CA LEU A 239 22.67 -14.29 -1.62
C LEU A 239 22.37 -15.31 -2.72
N LEU A 240 23.11 -15.26 -3.83
CA LEU A 240 22.87 -16.14 -4.99
C LEU A 240 23.28 -17.59 -4.71
N GLU A 241 24.36 -17.81 -3.97
CA GLU A 241 24.78 -19.15 -3.58
C GLU A 241 23.80 -19.80 -2.60
N ARG A 242 23.39 -19.10 -1.55
CA ARG A 242 22.48 -19.65 -0.53
C ARG A 242 21.04 -19.82 -1.02
N ASP A 243 20.51 -18.80 -1.68
CA ASP A 243 19.08 -18.76 -2.02
C ASP A 243 18.80 -19.46 -3.37
N PHE A 244 19.79 -19.58 -4.26
CA PHE A 244 19.61 -20.08 -5.62
C PHE A 244 20.63 -21.18 -6.03
N GLY A 245 21.61 -21.47 -5.21
CA GLY A 245 22.61 -22.50 -5.48
C GLY A 245 23.53 -22.16 -6.64
N VAL A 246 23.75 -20.88 -6.96
CA VAL A 246 24.55 -20.43 -8.10
C VAL A 246 25.63 -19.47 -7.64
N CYS A 247 26.90 -19.78 -8.00
CA CYS A 247 28.01 -18.86 -7.80
C CYS A 247 28.12 -17.91 -9.01
N PRO A 248 27.82 -16.61 -8.87
CA PRO A 248 27.81 -15.67 -9.97
C PRO A 248 29.23 -15.27 -10.39
N SER A 249 29.37 -14.80 -11.63
CA SER A 249 30.56 -14.15 -12.15
C SER A 249 30.29 -12.68 -12.47
N GLY A 250 31.34 -11.85 -12.54
CA GLY A 250 31.26 -10.46 -12.99
C GLY A 250 30.29 -9.61 -12.16
N VAL A 251 30.45 -9.63 -10.84
CA VAL A 251 29.60 -8.81 -9.93
C VAL A 251 30.06 -7.35 -9.98
N HIS A 252 29.21 -6.46 -10.51
CA HIS A 252 29.50 -5.04 -10.70
C HIS A 252 28.46 -4.15 -10.07
N TYR A 253 28.90 -3.09 -9.39
CA TYR A 253 28.02 -2.08 -8.83
C TYR A 253 27.45 -1.19 -9.94
N ARG A 254 26.11 -0.98 -9.92
CA ARG A 254 25.38 -0.21 -10.94
C ARG A 254 24.85 1.13 -10.42
N GLY A 255 24.72 1.28 -9.10
CA GLY A 255 24.19 2.47 -8.48
C GLY A 255 23.29 2.15 -7.28
N SER A 256 22.60 3.16 -6.76
CA SER A 256 21.63 2.97 -5.68
C SER A 256 20.33 3.73 -5.95
N LEU A 257 19.28 3.34 -5.26
CA LEU A 257 18.04 4.09 -5.21
C LEU A 257 17.50 4.15 -3.78
N ARG A 258 16.84 5.26 -3.44
CA ARG A 258 16.12 5.37 -2.15
C ARG A 258 14.64 5.22 -2.35
N TYR A 259 14.01 4.53 -1.43
CA TYR A 259 12.56 4.42 -1.35
C TYR A 259 12.11 4.30 0.11
N ARG A 260 10.90 4.75 0.37
CA ARG A 260 10.31 4.68 1.70
C ARG A 260 9.06 3.80 1.70
N VAL A 261 8.99 2.87 2.65
CA VAL A 261 7.79 2.06 2.89
C VAL A 261 7.48 2.10 4.38
N THR A 262 6.36 2.69 4.75
CA THR A 262 5.95 2.92 6.14
C THR A 262 7.01 3.68 6.93
N VAL A 263 7.65 3.04 7.92
CA VAL A 263 8.73 3.63 8.76
C VAL A 263 10.13 3.32 8.23
N HIS A 264 10.28 2.50 7.21
CA HIS A 264 11.58 2.13 6.64
C HIS A 264 11.95 3.07 5.50
N ASP A 265 13.05 3.80 5.68
CA ASP A 265 13.72 4.57 4.63
C ASP A 265 14.89 3.71 4.15
N THR A 266 14.73 3.12 2.97
CA THR A 266 15.63 2.09 2.47
C THR A 266 16.51 2.66 1.36
N ARG A 267 17.82 2.47 1.51
CA ARG A 267 18.78 2.61 0.43
C ARG A 267 19.03 1.23 -0.17
N LEU A 268 18.73 1.07 -1.45
CA LEU A 268 18.89 -0.19 -2.18
C LEU A 268 20.06 -0.05 -3.14
N HIS A 269 21.13 -0.79 -2.88
CA HIS A 269 22.30 -0.87 -3.74
C HIS A 269 22.06 -1.91 -4.82
N VAL A 270 22.21 -1.53 -6.07
CA VAL A 270 21.96 -2.39 -7.23
C VAL A 270 23.26 -2.84 -7.83
N LEU A 271 23.42 -4.15 -7.95
CA LEU A 271 24.56 -4.78 -8.60
C LEU A 271 24.07 -5.62 -9.79
N SER A 272 24.90 -5.77 -10.80
CA SER A 272 24.70 -6.75 -11.86
C SER A 272 25.62 -7.94 -11.68
N ALA A 273 25.17 -9.12 -12.14
CA ALA A 273 25.98 -10.34 -12.13
C ALA A 273 25.56 -11.25 -13.28
N TRP A 274 26.45 -12.16 -13.68
CA TRP A 274 26.18 -13.19 -14.66
C TRP A 274 26.08 -14.55 -13.98
N LEU A 275 25.09 -15.32 -14.38
CA LEU A 275 24.89 -16.69 -13.91
C LEU A 275 25.53 -17.63 -14.90
N PRO A 276 26.35 -18.61 -14.45
CA PRO A 276 26.98 -19.62 -15.33
C PRO A 276 25.99 -20.70 -15.78
N HIS A 277 24.90 -20.90 -15.07
CA HIS A 277 23.85 -21.87 -15.34
C HIS A 277 22.54 -21.46 -14.65
N GLU A 278 21.47 -22.15 -14.94
CA GLU A 278 20.18 -21.95 -14.26
C GLU A 278 20.29 -22.23 -12.75
N PRO A 279 19.52 -21.51 -11.91
CA PRO A 279 19.41 -21.82 -10.50
C PRO A 279 18.99 -23.28 -10.26
N GLY A 280 19.64 -23.91 -9.29
CA GLY A 280 19.31 -25.26 -8.85
C GLY A 280 18.13 -25.31 -7.89
N CYS A 281 18.27 -26.07 -6.79
CA CYS A 281 17.28 -26.11 -5.73
C CYS A 281 17.28 -24.78 -4.96
N ALA A 282 16.30 -23.92 -5.23
CA ALA A 282 16.18 -22.62 -4.59
C ALA A 282 15.24 -22.68 -3.39
N SER A 283 15.56 -21.92 -2.33
CA SER A 283 14.69 -21.73 -1.17
C SER A 283 13.44 -20.89 -1.48
N ARG A 284 13.42 -20.23 -2.65
CA ARG A 284 12.34 -19.36 -3.12
C ARG A 284 11.88 -19.74 -4.51
N SER A 285 10.62 -19.45 -4.84
CA SER A 285 10.15 -19.52 -6.23
C SER A 285 10.93 -18.51 -7.07
N TRP A 286 11.44 -18.93 -8.20
CA TRP A 286 12.19 -18.10 -9.13
C TRP A 286 11.75 -18.31 -10.59
N ARG A 287 12.10 -17.37 -11.44
CA ARG A 287 11.85 -17.42 -12.89
C ARG A 287 12.94 -16.65 -13.62
N LEU A 288 13.37 -17.18 -14.76
CA LEU A 288 14.15 -16.44 -15.74
C LEU A 288 13.18 -15.81 -16.75
N VAL A 289 13.30 -14.51 -16.95
CA VAL A 289 12.38 -13.73 -17.80
C VAL A 289 13.14 -12.91 -18.83
N LEU A 290 12.60 -12.81 -20.01
CA LEU A 290 13.12 -11.92 -21.05
C LEU A 290 12.84 -10.44 -20.68
N PRO A 291 13.66 -9.49 -21.15
CA PRO A 291 13.44 -8.06 -20.90
C PRO A 291 12.01 -7.59 -21.22
N GLY A 292 11.43 -8.03 -22.33
CA GLY A 292 10.07 -7.66 -22.75
C GLY A 292 8.95 -8.22 -21.85
N GLU A 293 9.20 -9.27 -21.08
CA GLU A 293 8.22 -9.83 -20.14
C GLU A 293 8.14 -9.03 -18.84
N LEU A 294 9.17 -8.23 -18.49
CA LEU A 294 9.23 -7.47 -17.25
C LEU A 294 8.05 -6.51 -17.10
N ASP A 295 7.54 -5.95 -18.19
CA ASP A 295 6.44 -4.99 -18.16
C ASP A 295 5.09 -5.61 -17.78
N SER A 296 4.89 -6.88 -18.08
CA SER A 296 3.67 -7.62 -17.77
C SER A 296 3.64 -8.18 -16.34
N LEU A 297 4.78 -8.27 -15.67
CA LEU A 297 4.90 -8.88 -14.35
C LEU A 297 4.59 -7.87 -13.23
N PRO A 298 3.93 -8.29 -12.13
CA PRO A 298 3.73 -7.44 -10.96
C PRO A 298 5.05 -7.22 -10.23
N LEU A 299 5.65 -6.05 -10.42
CA LEU A 299 6.88 -5.63 -9.77
C LEU A 299 6.58 -4.52 -8.74
N PRO A 300 7.19 -4.55 -7.53
CA PRO A 300 7.17 -3.39 -6.63
C PRO A 300 7.83 -2.17 -7.29
N SER A 301 7.37 -0.97 -6.94
CA SER A 301 7.86 0.28 -7.57
C SER A 301 9.39 0.41 -7.62
N PRO A 302 10.18 0.05 -6.57
CA PRO A 302 11.64 0.07 -6.68
C PRO A 302 12.17 -0.93 -7.73
N MET A 303 11.57 -2.13 -7.82
CA MET A 303 11.96 -3.14 -8.81
C MET A 303 11.59 -2.72 -10.22
N ARG A 304 10.44 -2.07 -10.40
CA ARG A 304 10.04 -1.47 -11.69
C ARG A 304 11.02 -0.39 -12.14
N ARG A 305 11.54 0.42 -11.22
CA ARG A 305 12.59 1.42 -11.54
C ARG A 305 13.88 0.74 -12.00
N ILE A 306 14.28 -0.33 -11.32
CA ILE A 306 15.46 -1.11 -11.73
C ILE A 306 15.20 -1.74 -13.11
N ALA A 307 14.06 -2.39 -13.34
CA ALA A 307 13.72 -2.99 -14.62
C ALA A 307 13.84 -1.99 -15.79
N ARG A 308 13.32 -0.77 -15.60
CA ARG A 308 13.43 0.30 -16.59
C ARG A 308 14.88 0.73 -16.88
N SER A 309 15.76 0.70 -15.86
CA SER A 309 17.17 1.05 -16.05
C SER A 309 17.96 -0.03 -16.83
N LEU A 310 17.39 -1.22 -17.01
CA LEU A 310 17.98 -2.29 -17.81
C LEU A 310 17.66 -2.16 -19.30
N SER A 311 16.70 -1.32 -19.68
CA SER A 311 16.36 -1.03 -21.08
C SER A 311 17.44 -0.15 -21.72
N PRO A 312 17.83 -0.41 -22.98
CA PRO A 312 18.79 0.41 -23.70
C PRO A 312 18.31 1.89 -23.73
N GLY A 313 19.15 2.83 -23.28
CA GLY A 313 18.87 4.26 -23.29
C GLY A 313 18.29 4.87 -22.01
N CYS A 314 18.04 4.10 -20.95
CA CYS A 314 17.48 4.58 -19.67
C CYS A 314 18.46 4.45 -18.48
N ALA A 315 19.71 4.87 -18.63
CA ALA A 315 20.73 4.79 -17.56
C ALA A 315 20.44 5.70 -16.32
N ASP A 316 19.54 6.68 -16.43
CA ASP A 316 19.33 7.73 -15.42
C ASP A 316 18.45 7.30 -14.21
N ALA A 317 17.99 6.05 -14.15
CA ALA A 317 17.11 5.61 -13.07
C ALA A 317 17.83 5.29 -11.73
N LEU A 318 19.15 5.17 -11.76
CA LEU A 318 19.99 4.85 -10.60
C LEU A 318 20.99 6.00 -10.33
N ASP A 319 21.17 6.36 -9.06
CA ASP A 319 22.17 7.34 -8.66
C ASP A 319 23.57 6.68 -8.67
N PRO A 320 24.49 7.10 -9.56
CA PRO A 320 25.84 6.54 -9.66
C PRO A 320 26.77 7.01 -8.53
N GLY A 321 26.35 8.04 -7.75
CA GLY A 321 27.21 8.80 -6.86
C GLY A 321 27.55 8.18 -5.50
N ALA A 322 27.16 6.93 -5.20
CA ALA A 322 27.21 6.42 -3.82
C ALA A 322 28.52 5.70 -3.43
N LEU A 323 29.44 5.37 -4.35
CA LEU A 323 30.69 4.69 -4.00
C LEU A 323 31.88 5.11 -4.86
N LYS A 324 32.84 5.77 -4.21
CA LYS A 324 34.23 5.72 -4.58
C LYS A 324 34.90 4.58 -3.81
N GLU A 325 34.63 3.33 -4.18
CA GLU A 325 35.48 2.23 -3.75
C GLU A 325 36.10 1.57 -4.98
N PRO A 326 37.42 1.32 -4.96
CA PRO A 326 38.12 0.69 -6.06
C PRO A 326 37.65 -0.76 -6.20
N CYS A 327 37.32 -1.13 -7.42
CA CYS A 327 37.11 -2.51 -7.81
C CYS A 327 38.44 -3.26 -7.63
N GLU A 328 38.61 -3.98 -6.51
CA GLU A 328 39.71 -4.94 -6.42
C GLU A 328 39.43 -6.10 -7.34
N ARG A 329 40.45 -6.40 -8.16
CA ARG A 329 40.49 -7.38 -9.26
C ARG A 329 40.36 -8.82 -8.75
#